data_ac46832c28a4118086227cf29a4ca2d7
#
_entry.id   ac46832c28a4118086227cf29a4ca2d7
#
_cell.length_a   1.000
_cell.length_b   1.000
_cell.length_c   1.000
_cell.angle_alpha   90.00
_cell.angle_beta   90.00
_cell.angle_gamma   90.00
#
_symmetry.space_group_name_H-M   'P 1'
#
loop_
_entity.id
_entity.type
_entity.pdbx_description
1 polymer ?
#
loop_
_entity_poly.entity_id
_entity_poly.type
_entity_poly.pdbx_seq_one_letter_code
_entity_poly.pdbx_strand_id
1 'polypeptide(L)'
;MARRDRIREQLKKAGEQARQTAVDRGLDERLGNIGLPTSALTGGPRPLEEIQAELDALVGLETVKEQVRTQIAFLQIQARRQDHGLSEVPTSQHLVFLGNPGTGKTTVARLLGEMYGALGLLNKGHLVEVDRAGLVGKYVGHTANKTNKTVKRALDGVMFIDEAYGLSPKGLVGSTDFGREAIETLIKRMEDHRDRLVVIVAGYPRLMQDFLKSNPGLRSRFAREISFPDYTPDELVQITEKLVREADYELGEGSLEAVRRILKRAKRDEAFGNARYARNLFEHAINRQALRLADSAPVGGMDRSTVATVEAQDFIEASKVLDAR
;
A
#
# COMPACT_ATOMS: atom_id res chain seq x y z
N MET A 1 -27.91 9.47 -16.57
CA MET A 1 -28.33 9.97 -15.25
C MET A 1 -29.21 8.95 -14.51
N ALA A 2 -30.38 8.56 -15.00
CA ALA A 2 -31.35 7.70 -14.28
C ALA A 2 -30.89 6.30 -13.83
N ARG A 3 -29.89 5.69 -14.44
CA ARG A 3 -29.45 4.32 -14.10
C ARG A 3 -28.48 4.29 -12.90
N ARG A 4 -27.65 5.32 -12.73
CA ARG A 4 -26.73 5.46 -11.57
C ARG A 4 -27.50 5.80 -10.30
N ASP A 5 -28.50 6.64 -10.40
CA ASP A 5 -29.33 7.04 -9.24
C ASP A 5 -30.16 5.87 -8.71
N ARG A 6 -30.69 5.01 -9.58
CA ARG A 6 -31.39 3.77 -9.18
C ARG A 6 -30.47 2.78 -8.47
N ILE A 7 -29.24 2.63 -8.93
CA ILE A 7 -28.26 1.72 -8.30
C ILE A 7 -27.86 2.27 -6.91
N ARG A 8 -27.64 3.58 -6.79
CA ARG A 8 -27.35 4.23 -5.50
C ARG A 8 -28.50 4.05 -4.50
N GLU A 9 -29.73 4.24 -4.97
CA GLU A 9 -30.93 4.07 -4.12
C GLU A 9 -31.18 2.62 -3.73
N GLN A 10 -30.91 1.66 -4.62
CA GLN A 10 -30.98 0.24 -4.32
C GLN A 10 -29.90 -0.20 -3.33
N LEU A 11 -28.67 0.30 -3.44
CA LEU A 11 -27.58 0.02 -2.49
C LEU A 11 -27.86 0.63 -1.13
N LYS A 12 -28.44 1.85 -1.07
CA LYS A 12 -28.84 2.50 0.18
C LYS A 12 -29.95 1.70 0.89
N LYS A 13 -30.97 1.28 0.17
CA LYS A 13 -32.07 0.43 0.71
C LYS A 13 -31.59 -0.94 1.16
N ALA A 14 -30.66 -1.57 0.41
CA ALA A 14 -30.07 -2.85 0.81
C ALA A 14 -29.20 -2.71 2.08
N GLY A 15 -28.48 -1.61 2.23
CA GLY A 15 -27.70 -1.30 3.43
C GLY A 15 -28.60 -1.03 4.65
N GLU A 16 -29.71 -0.32 4.48
CA GLU A 16 -30.68 -0.07 5.55
C GLU A 16 -31.40 -1.34 5.98
N GLN A 17 -31.77 -2.21 5.03
CA GLN A 17 -32.37 -3.53 5.34
C GLN A 17 -31.39 -4.49 6.04
N ALA A 18 -30.10 -4.49 5.65
CA ALA A 18 -29.10 -5.29 6.32
C ALA A 18 -28.85 -4.82 7.77
N ARG A 19 -28.87 -3.51 8.00
CA ARG A 19 -28.77 -2.93 9.34
C ARG A 19 -29.95 -3.31 10.22
N GLN A 20 -31.16 -3.20 9.71
CA GLN A 20 -32.38 -3.59 10.43
C GLN A 20 -32.35 -5.08 10.81
N THR A 21 -31.90 -5.93 9.89
CA THR A 21 -31.78 -7.39 10.13
C THR A 21 -30.71 -7.75 11.16
N ALA A 22 -29.62 -6.95 11.27
CA ALA A 22 -28.56 -7.14 12.26
C ALA A 22 -29.03 -6.72 13.66
N VAL A 23 -29.77 -5.60 13.76
CA VAL A 23 -30.39 -5.12 15.01
C VAL A 23 -31.45 -6.12 15.50
N ASP A 24 -32.32 -6.60 14.61
CA ASP A 24 -33.39 -7.55 14.93
C ASP A 24 -32.85 -8.94 15.40
N ARG A 25 -31.60 -9.27 15.07
CA ARG A 25 -30.94 -10.51 15.50
C ARG A 25 -30.08 -10.39 16.76
N GLY A 26 -30.04 -9.22 17.41
CA GLY A 26 -29.27 -8.99 18.63
C GLY A 26 -27.75 -9.20 18.46
N LEU A 27 -27.23 -9.05 17.23
CA LEU A 27 -25.82 -9.25 16.90
C LEU A 27 -24.96 -8.01 17.18
N ASP A 28 -25.58 -6.84 17.30
CA ASP A 28 -24.88 -5.54 17.42
C ASP A 28 -24.11 -5.41 18.75
N GLU A 29 -24.66 -5.92 19.86
CA GLU A 29 -23.98 -5.86 21.17
C GLU A 29 -22.82 -6.87 21.32
N ARG A 30 -22.85 -7.98 20.58
CA ARG A 30 -21.80 -9.01 20.67
C ARG A 30 -20.60 -8.70 19.77
N LEU A 31 -20.79 -7.94 18.71
CA LEU A 31 -19.75 -7.63 17.72
C LEU A 31 -18.97 -6.33 18.04
N GLY A 32 -19.54 -5.41 18.83
CA GLY A 32 -18.86 -4.21 19.31
C GLY A 32 -17.62 -4.49 20.19
N ASN A 33 -17.54 -5.70 20.77
CA ASN A 33 -16.41 -6.09 21.62
C ASN A 33 -15.26 -6.80 20.88
N ILE A 34 -15.36 -7.04 19.55
CA ILE A 34 -14.36 -7.81 18.80
C ILE A 34 -13.42 -6.90 18.00
N GLY A 35 -13.59 -5.56 18.07
CA GLY A 35 -12.69 -4.60 17.41
C GLY A 35 -12.68 -4.68 15.87
N LEU A 36 -13.68 -5.34 15.27
CA LEU A 36 -13.83 -5.36 13.80
C LEU A 36 -14.38 -4.01 13.32
N PRO A 37 -13.81 -3.40 12.27
CA PRO A 37 -14.34 -2.17 11.72
C PRO A 37 -15.77 -2.39 11.22
N THR A 38 -16.66 -1.46 11.53
CA THR A 38 -18.09 -1.48 11.17
C THR A 38 -18.34 -1.69 9.68
N SER A 39 -17.38 -1.34 8.82
CA SER A 39 -17.42 -1.56 7.37
C SER A 39 -17.40 -3.04 6.97
N ALA A 40 -16.81 -3.93 7.79
CA ALA A 40 -16.82 -5.37 7.54
C ALA A 40 -18.22 -5.98 7.65
N LEU A 41 -19.15 -5.31 8.35
CA LEU A 41 -20.52 -5.76 8.58
C LEU A 41 -21.50 -5.23 7.53
N THR A 42 -21.17 -4.16 6.82
CA THR A 42 -22.09 -3.46 5.91
C THR A 42 -21.79 -3.67 4.42
N GLY A 43 -20.67 -4.29 4.07
CA GLY A 43 -20.27 -4.55 2.67
C GLY A 43 -20.08 -3.29 1.80
N GLY A 44 -20.15 -2.10 2.40
CA GLY A 44 -19.92 -0.81 1.74
C GLY A 44 -18.48 -0.32 1.85
N PRO A 45 -18.09 0.69 1.05
CA PRO A 45 -16.77 1.32 1.19
C PRO A 45 -16.65 1.97 2.58
N ARG A 46 -15.46 1.90 3.18
CA ARG A 46 -15.14 2.57 4.44
C ARG A 46 -15.38 4.07 4.31
N PRO A 47 -15.80 4.77 5.39
CA PRO A 47 -15.91 6.24 5.41
C PRO A 47 -14.58 6.89 5.04
N LEU A 48 -14.64 7.99 4.28
CA LEU A 48 -13.43 8.69 3.84
C LEU A 48 -12.60 9.19 5.03
N GLU A 49 -13.27 9.65 6.07
CA GLU A 49 -12.66 10.17 7.29
C GLU A 49 -11.82 9.10 8.03
N GLU A 50 -12.29 7.84 8.05
CA GLU A 50 -11.53 6.72 8.65
C GLU A 50 -10.27 6.43 7.84
N ILE A 51 -10.37 6.46 6.51
CA ILE A 51 -9.24 6.18 5.62
C ILE A 51 -8.20 7.33 5.71
N GLN A 52 -8.68 8.57 5.84
CA GLN A 52 -7.81 9.73 6.07
C GLN A 52 -7.10 9.64 7.42
N ALA A 53 -7.81 9.25 8.47
CA ALA A 53 -7.20 9.03 9.79
C ALA A 53 -6.13 7.92 9.76
N GLU A 54 -6.34 6.83 9.00
CA GLU A 54 -5.33 5.79 8.80
C GLU A 54 -4.10 6.33 8.05
N LEU A 55 -4.29 7.17 7.03
CA LEU A 55 -3.19 7.85 6.34
C LEU A 55 -2.40 8.75 7.30
N ASP A 56 -3.10 9.52 8.12
CA ASP A 56 -2.50 10.45 9.08
C ASP A 56 -1.74 9.73 10.18
N ALA A 57 -2.17 8.53 10.58
CA ALA A 57 -1.52 7.67 11.56
C ALA A 57 -0.27 6.95 11.03
N LEU A 58 0.07 7.08 9.74
CA LEU A 58 1.36 6.60 9.23
C LEU A 58 2.49 7.43 9.83
N VAL A 59 3.59 6.78 10.20
CA VAL A 59 4.78 7.48 10.70
C VAL A 59 5.42 8.26 9.56
N GLY A 60 5.78 9.52 9.81
CA GLY A 60 6.43 10.40 8.84
C GLY A 60 5.59 10.63 7.57
N LEU A 61 6.25 10.70 6.42
CA LEU A 61 5.63 10.85 5.09
C LEU A 61 4.80 12.14 4.93
N GLU A 62 5.13 13.22 5.62
CA GLU A 62 4.28 14.44 5.65
C GLU A 62 4.02 15.02 4.26
N THR A 63 5.06 15.05 3.39
CA THR A 63 4.93 15.51 1.99
C THR A 63 3.99 14.61 1.18
N VAL A 64 4.05 13.29 1.41
CA VAL A 64 3.17 12.32 0.74
C VAL A 64 1.73 12.50 1.20
N LYS A 65 1.51 12.63 2.51
CA LYS A 65 0.19 12.90 3.10
C LYS A 65 -0.43 14.18 2.54
N GLU A 66 0.35 15.25 2.45
CA GLU A 66 -0.09 16.53 1.88
C GLU A 66 -0.49 16.38 0.40
N GLN A 67 0.33 15.69 -0.41
CA GLN A 67 0.01 15.46 -1.81
C GLN A 67 -1.25 14.61 -1.99
N VAL A 68 -1.44 13.59 -1.15
CA VAL A 68 -2.66 12.77 -1.15
C VAL A 68 -3.87 13.61 -0.75
N ARG A 69 -3.80 14.40 0.33
CA ARG A 69 -4.89 15.29 0.76
C ARG A 69 -5.26 16.28 -0.34
N THR A 70 -4.28 16.89 -0.99
CA THR A 70 -4.48 17.81 -2.12
C THR A 70 -5.21 17.12 -3.27
N GLN A 71 -4.79 15.90 -3.61
CA GLN A 71 -5.44 15.10 -4.66
C GLN A 71 -6.90 14.79 -4.32
N ILE A 72 -7.17 14.36 -3.08
CA ILE A 72 -8.54 14.04 -2.63
C ILE A 72 -9.42 15.30 -2.61
N ALA A 73 -8.92 16.42 -2.09
CA ALA A 73 -9.64 17.69 -2.10
C ALA A 73 -9.97 18.16 -3.52
N PHE A 74 -9.02 18.05 -4.45
CA PHE A 74 -9.25 18.36 -5.86
C PHE A 74 -10.40 17.52 -6.43
N LEU A 75 -10.40 16.21 -6.19
CA LEU A 75 -11.43 15.30 -6.70
C LEU A 75 -12.81 15.55 -6.08
N GLN A 76 -12.87 15.89 -4.79
CA GLN A 76 -14.11 16.31 -4.13
C GLN A 76 -14.71 17.56 -4.78
N ILE A 77 -13.86 18.55 -5.07
CA ILE A 77 -14.30 19.78 -5.74
C ILE A 77 -14.76 19.50 -7.17
N GLN A 78 -14.06 18.62 -7.92
CA GLN A 78 -14.50 18.24 -9.27
C GLN A 78 -15.88 17.54 -9.24
N ALA A 79 -16.12 16.64 -8.28
CA ALA A 79 -17.43 16.01 -8.10
C ALA A 79 -18.54 17.05 -7.82
N ARG A 80 -18.26 18.03 -6.94
CA ARG A 80 -19.22 19.14 -6.66
C ARG A 80 -19.49 20.00 -7.88
N ARG A 81 -18.45 20.27 -8.68
CA ARG A 81 -18.63 21.03 -9.94
C ARG A 81 -19.57 20.31 -10.91
N GLN A 82 -19.45 18.98 -11.02
CA GLN A 82 -20.38 18.18 -11.82
C GLN A 82 -21.81 18.22 -11.29
N ASP A 83 -22.01 18.17 -9.97
CA ASP A 83 -23.32 18.30 -9.35
C ASP A 83 -24.00 19.65 -9.71
N HIS A 84 -23.20 20.70 -9.91
CA HIS A 84 -23.66 22.01 -10.36
C HIS A 84 -23.70 22.19 -11.88
N GLY A 85 -23.54 21.12 -12.67
CA GLY A 85 -23.59 21.17 -14.14
C GLY A 85 -22.39 21.86 -14.80
N LEU A 86 -21.30 22.09 -14.06
CA LEU A 86 -20.06 22.66 -14.59
C LEU A 86 -19.24 21.58 -15.29
N SER A 87 -18.54 21.98 -16.36
CA SER A 87 -17.72 21.07 -17.15
C SER A 87 -16.61 20.42 -16.31
N GLU A 88 -16.42 19.11 -16.53
CA GLU A 88 -15.31 18.37 -15.98
C GLU A 88 -13.99 18.79 -16.65
N VAL A 89 -12.93 18.93 -15.85
CA VAL A 89 -11.58 19.09 -16.38
C VAL A 89 -10.96 17.69 -16.46
N PRO A 90 -10.74 17.15 -17.67
CA PRO A 90 -10.15 15.83 -17.82
C PRO A 90 -8.74 15.82 -17.22
N THR A 91 -8.53 15.08 -16.15
CA THR A 91 -7.21 14.91 -15.52
C THR A 91 -6.89 13.44 -15.39
N SER A 92 -5.66 13.07 -15.76
CA SER A 92 -5.18 11.71 -15.51
C SER A 92 -5.08 11.46 -14.00
N GLN A 93 -5.65 10.35 -13.55
CA GLN A 93 -5.57 9.90 -12.16
C GLN A 93 -4.43 8.90 -11.92
N HIS A 94 -3.67 8.59 -12.97
CA HIS A 94 -2.53 7.68 -12.86
C HIS A 94 -1.35 8.36 -12.19
N LEU A 95 -0.61 7.63 -11.34
CA LEU A 95 0.42 8.16 -10.48
C LEU A 95 1.74 7.38 -10.63
N VAL A 96 2.84 8.09 -10.37
CA VAL A 96 4.17 7.50 -10.20
C VAL A 96 4.57 7.63 -8.73
N PHE A 97 4.94 6.51 -8.11
CA PHE A 97 5.48 6.49 -6.76
C PHE A 97 6.98 6.23 -6.81
N LEU A 98 7.76 7.21 -6.35
CA LEU A 98 9.22 7.19 -6.39
C LEU A 98 9.78 7.00 -4.99
N GLY A 99 10.65 6.03 -4.78
CA GLY A 99 11.31 5.85 -3.49
C GLY A 99 11.89 4.45 -3.29
N ASN A 100 12.73 4.32 -2.28
CA ASN A 100 13.38 3.08 -1.89
C ASN A 100 12.39 2.03 -1.35
N PRO A 101 12.78 0.75 -1.23
CA PRO A 101 11.93 -0.28 -0.65
C PRO A 101 11.52 0.05 0.79
N GLY A 102 10.32 -0.39 1.20
CA GLY A 102 9.85 -0.23 2.57
C GLY A 102 9.49 1.21 2.99
N THR A 103 9.35 2.16 2.06
CA THR A 103 8.94 3.54 2.34
C THR A 103 7.42 3.75 2.37
N GLY A 104 6.61 2.69 2.31
CA GLY A 104 5.15 2.77 2.46
C GLY A 104 4.37 2.95 1.16
N LYS A 105 4.99 2.82 -0.03
CA LYS A 105 4.34 3.00 -1.34
C LYS A 105 3.06 2.17 -1.51
N THR A 106 3.13 0.86 -1.28
CA THR A 106 1.97 -0.06 -1.42
C THR A 106 0.86 0.28 -0.42
N THR A 107 1.23 0.67 0.81
CA THR A 107 0.27 1.08 1.85
C THR A 107 -0.52 2.31 1.42
N VAL A 108 0.18 3.35 0.96
CA VAL A 108 -0.46 4.58 0.47
C VAL A 108 -1.28 4.33 -0.79
N ALA A 109 -0.81 3.46 -1.72
CA ALA A 109 -1.58 3.09 -2.90
C ALA A 109 -2.91 2.41 -2.55
N ARG A 110 -2.92 1.55 -1.51
CA ARG A 110 -4.14 0.90 -1.00
C ARG A 110 -5.10 1.92 -0.43
N LEU A 111 -4.63 2.81 0.45
CA LEU A 111 -5.47 3.87 1.04
C LEU A 111 -6.04 4.81 -0.03
N LEU A 112 -5.24 5.18 -1.04
CA LEU A 112 -5.72 5.96 -2.18
C LEU A 112 -6.84 5.25 -2.95
N GLY A 113 -6.70 3.95 -3.19
CA GLY A 113 -7.74 3.15 -3.84
C GLY A 113 -9.05 3.17 -3.03
N GLU A 114 -8.97 2.96 -1.73
CA GLU A 114 -10.11 3.01 -0.82
C GLU A 114 -10.75 4.41 -0.81
N MET A 115 -9.95 5.49 -0.77
CA MET A 115 -10.44 6.87 -0.87
C MET A 115 -11.17 7.14 -2.18
N TYR A 116 -10.64 6.65 -3.31
CA TYR A 116 -11.32 6.77 -4.61
C TYR A 116 -12.63 5.99 -4.63
N GLY A 117 -12.69 4.85 -3.94
CA GLY A 117 -13.93 4.10 -3.73
C GLY A 117 -14.94 4.87 -2.89
N ALA A 118 -14.51 5.45 -1.76
CA ALA A 118 -15.35 6.26 -0.88
C ALA A 118 -15.92 7.51 -1.57
N LEU A 119 -15.15 8.12 -2.47
CA LEU A 119 -15.58 9.26 -3.30
C LEU A 119 -16.48 8.85 -4.48
N GLY A 120 -16.67 7.55 -4.73
CA GLY A 120 -17.46 7.06 -5.85
C GLY A 120 -16.80 7.23 -7.23
N LEU A 121 -15.49 7.53 -7.27
CA LEU A 121 -14.70 7.60 -8.50
C LEU A 121 -14.42 6.21 -9.06
N LEU A 122 -14.15 5.27 -8.17
CA LEU A 122 -14.01 3.85 -8.47
C LEU A 122 -15.11 3.07 -7.75
N ASN A 123 -15.76 2.13 -8.44
CA ASN A 123 -16.89 1.42 -7.83
C ASN A 123 -16.49 0.50 -6.67
N LYS A 124 -15.22 0.02 -6.65
CA LYS A 124 -14.73 -0.93 -5.63
C LYS A 124 -13.58 -0.34 -4.79
N GLY A 125 -12.70 0.45 -5.41
CA GLY A 125 -11.54 1.02 -4.74
C GLY A 125 -10.48 0.02 -4.27
N HIS A 126 -10.55 -1.25 -4.68
CA HIS A 126 -9.60 -2.30 -4.30
C HIS A 126 -8.24 -2.13 -5.00
N LEU A 127 -7.20 -2.68 -4.40
CA LEU A 127 -5.85 -2.70 -4.96
C LEU A 127 -5.55 -4.06 -5.60
N VAL A 128 -4.99 -4.04 -6.81
CA VAL A 128 -4.38 -5.20 -7.46
C VAL A 128 -2.88 -4.93 -7.61
N GLU A 129 -2.09 -5.54 -6.75
CA GLU A 129 -0.63 -5.44 -6.78
C GLU A 129 -0.06 -6.47 -7.76
N VAL A 130 0.87 -6.01 -8.58
CA VAL A 130 1.57 -6.83 -9.58
C VAL A 130 2.99 -6.32 -9.81
N ASP A 131 3.83 -7.20 -10.30
CA ASP A 131 5.16 -6.94 -10.81
C ASP A 131 5.27 -7.28 -12.31
N ARG A 132 6.49 -7.26 -12.86
CA ARG A 132 6.75 -7.71 -14.24
C ARG A 132 6.20 -9.13 -14.49
N ALA A 133 6.39 -10.06 -13.53
CA ALA A 133 5.95 -11.43 -13.70
C ALA A 133 4.42 -11.55 -13.82
N GLY A 134 3.67 -10.63 -13.17
CA GLY A 134 2.21 -10.55 -13.27
C GLY A 134 1.68 -10.06 -14.62
N LEU A 135 2.51 -9.40 -15.44
CA LEU A 135 2.12 -8.77 -16.71
C LEU A 135 2.68 -9.48 -17.94
N VAL A 136 3.92 -9.94 -17.86
CA VAL A 136 4.65 -10.51 -18.99
C VAL A 136 4.41 -12.01 -19.11
N GLY A 137 4.08 -12.47 -20.30
CA GLY A 137 3.93 -13.89 -20.64
C GLY A 137 5.28 -14.58 -20.86
N LYS A 138 5.28 -15.91 -20.83
CA LYS A 138 6.48 -16.72 -21.09
C LYS A 138 6.70 -16.97 -22.59
N TYR A 139 5.68 -16.85 -23.42
CA TYR A 139 5.71 -17.16 -24.85
C TYR A 139 5.17 -15.98 -25.66
N VAL A 140 5.52 -15.94 -26.96
CA VAL A 140 5.02 -14.95 -27.93
C VAL A 140 3.48 -14.93 -27.92
N GLY A 141 2.87 -13.75 -27.91
CA GLY A 141 1.41 -13.55 -27.92
C GLY A 141 0.71 -13.79 -26.57
N HIS A 142 1.43 -14.23 -25.53
CA HIS A 142 0.82 -14.45 -24.20
C HIS A 142 0.82 -13.19 -23.34
N THR A 143 1.68 -12.23 -23.61
CA THR A 143 1.86 -11.01 -22.80
C THR A 143 0.62 -10.12 -22.83
N ALA A 144 0.09 -9.81 -24.01
CA ALA A 144 -1.13 -9.01 -24.14
C ALA A 144 -2.31 -9.66 -23.39
N ASN A 145 -2.47 -10.98 -23.53
CA ASN A 145 -3.54 -11.70 -22.83
C ASN A 145 -3.38 -11.66 -21.30
N LYS A 146 -2.16 -11.83 -20.79
CA LYS A 146 -1.85 -11.78 -19.37
C LYS A 146 -2.07 -10.38 -18.80
N THR A 147 -1.56 -9.35 -19.47
CA THR A 147 -1.79 -7.94 -19.11
C THR A 147 -3.29 -7.62 -19.10
N ASN A 148 -4.04 -8.02 -20.13
CA ASN A 148 -5.49 -7.82 -20.19
C ASN A 148 -6.24 -8.51 -19.05
N LYS A 149 -5.84 -9.73 -18.67
CA LYS A 149 -6.43 -10.46 -17.53
C LYS A 149 -6.17 -9.71 -16.21
N THR A 150 -4.97 -9.19 -16.03
CA THR A 150 -4.61 -8.42 -14.85
C THR A 150 -5.36 -7.09 -14.79
N VAL A 151 -5.44 -6.36 -15.91
CA VAL A 151 -6.25 -5.13 -16.01
C VAL A 151 -7.72 -5.41 -15.67
N LYS A 152 -8.32 -6.48 -16.18
CA LYS A 152 -9.71 -6.86 -15.86
C LYS A 152 -9.93 -7.08 -14.35
N ARG A 153 -8.96 -7.63 -13.65
CA ARG A 153 -9.03 -7.78 -12.18
C ARG A 153 -8.99 -6.45 -11.46
N ALA A 154 -8.27 -5.46 -12.01
CA ALA A 154 -8.10 -4.14 -11.42
C ALA A 154 -9.21 -3.14 -11.81
N LEU A 155 -10.14 -3.51 -12.70
CA LEU A 155 -11.25 -2.63 -13.07
C LEU A 155 -12.10 -2.27 -11.85
N ASP A 156 -12.48 -1.01 -11.78
CA ASP A 156 -13.18 -0.38 -10.66
C ASP A 156 -12.31 -0.22 -9.40
N GLY A 157 -10.98 -0.32 -9.57
CA GLY A 157 -9.97 -0.24 -8.52
C GLY A 157 -8.65 0.34 -9.02
N VAL A 158 -7.62 0.10 -8.23
CA VAL A 158 -6.25 0.54 -8.49
C VAL A 158 -5.38 -0.64 -8.89
N MET A 159 -4.65 -0.51 -9.98
CA MET A 159 -3.58 -1.41 -10.38
C MET A 159 -2.25 -0.82 -9.95
N PHE A 160 -1.60 -1.45 -9.00
CA PHE A 160 -0.29 -1.06 -8.49
C PHE A 160 0.79 -1.96 -9.12
N ILE A 161 1.70 -1.36 -9.88
CA ILE A 161 2.80 -2.07 -10.54
C ILE A 161 4.08 -1.73 -9.78
N ASP A 162 4.54 -2.67 -8.98
CA ASP A 162 5.82 -2.50 -8.28
C ASP A 162 7.00 -2.80 -9.19
N GLU A 163 8.10 -2.10 -8.97
CA GLU A 163 9.31 -2.19 -9.79
C GLU A 163 9.03 -2.09 -11.32
N ALA A 164 8.14 -1.15 -11.69
CA ALA A 164 7.63 -1.02 -13.06
C ALA A 164 8.73 -0.86 -14.12
N TYR A 165 9.92 -0.36 -13.75
CA TYR A 165 11.12 -0.32 -14.60
C TYR A 165 11.55 -1.70 -15.09
N GLY A 166 11.13 -2.76 -14.41
CA GLY A 166 11.32 -4.14 -14.90
C GLY A 166 10.64 -4.42 -16.25
N LEU A 167 9.65 -3.62 -16.66
CA LEU A 167 9.00 -3.69 -17.95
C LEU A 167 9.81 -2.97 -19.06
N SER A 168 10.81 -2.15 -18.71
CA SER A 168 11.65 -1.46 -19.70
C SER A 168 12.37 -2.46 -20.61
N PRO A 169 12.55 -2.13 -21.88
CA PRO A 169 13.32 -2.95 -22.79
C PRO A 169 14.74 -3.18 -22.26
N LYS A 170 15.10 -4.44 -22.05
CA LYS A 170 16.47 -4.84 -21.69
C LYS A 170 17.10 -5.52 -22.89
N GLY A 171 18.07 -4.89 -23.54
CA GLY A 171 18.94 -5.58 -24.48
C GLY A 171 18.92 -5.09 -25.91
N LEU A 172 19.71 -5.75 -26.76
CA LEU A 172 19.99 -5.45 -28.14
C LEU A 172 18.72 -5.39 -29.02
N VAL A 173 18.71 -4.47 -29.96
CA VAL A 173 17.72 -4.39 -31.04
C VAL A 173 17.55 -5.76 -31.69
N GLY A 174 16.34 -6.35 -31.56
CA GLY A 174 16.04 -7.67 -32.15
C GLY A 174 15.65 -8.79 -31.16
N SER A 175 15.82 -8.60 -29.83
CA SER A 175 15.26 -9.53 -28.87
C SER A 175 13.77 -9.33 -28.72
N THR A 176 12.99 -10.43 -28.63
CA THR A 176 11.53 -10.38 -28.38
C THR A 176 11.31 -9.79 -26.98
N ASP A 177 11.12 -8.46 -26.92
CA ASP A 177 10.93 -7.79 -25.63
C ASP A 177 9.45 -7.77 -25.27
N PHE A 178 9.03 -8.79 -24.56
CA PHE A 178 7.68 -8.94 -24.03
C PHE A 178 7.29 -7.80 -23.06
N GLY A 179 8.25 -7.07 -22.47
CA GLY A 179 7.97 -5.91 -21.61
C GLY A 179 7.36 -4.77 -22.43
N ARG A 180 7.84 -4.54 -23.64
CA ARG A 180 7.28 -3.53 -24.55
C ARG A 180 5.84 -3.84 -24.92
N GLU A 181 5.51 -5.10 -25.25
CA GLU A 181 4.13 -5.52 -25.52
C GLU A 181 3.21 -5.28 -24.32
N ALA A 182 3.71 -5.53 -23.09
CA ALA A 182 2.97 -5.24 -21.86
C ALA A 182 2.69 -3.75 -21.70
N ILE A 183 3.70 -2.88 -21.93
CA ILE A 183 3.57 -1.42 -21.84
C ILE A 183 2.54 -0.91 -22.86
N GLU A 184 2.64 -1.31 -24.12
CA GLU A 184 1.72 -0.89 -25.19
C GLU A 184 0.29 -1.32 -24.88
N THR A 185 0.10 -2.55 -24.41
CA THR A 185 -1.20 -3.06 -23.97
C THR A 185 -1.75 -2.26 -22.80
N LEU A 186 -0.90 -1.97 -21.79
CA LEU A 186 -1.28 -1.21 -20.62
C LEU A 186 -1.74 0.21 -20.99
N ILE A 187 -0.95 0.93 -21.79
CA ILE A 187 -1.25 2.27 -22.28
C ILE A 187 -2.63 2.32 -22.96
N LYS A 188 -2.91 1.33 -23.82
CA LYS A 188 -4.21 1.22 -24.49
C LYS A 188 -5.34 1.02 -23.47
N ARG A 189 -5.17 0.13 -22.49
CA ARG A 189 -6.20 -0.16 -21.47
C ARG A 189 -6.42 1.00 -20.49
N MET A 190 -5.39 1.77 -20.19
CA MET A 190 -5.53 3.00 -19.39
C MET A 190 -6.45 4.01 -20.09
N GLU A 191 -6.38 4.13 -21.42
CA GLU A 191 -7.28 4.98 -22.19
C GLU A 191 -8.69 4.39 -22.29
N ASP A 192 -8.81 3.10 -22.65
CA ASP A 192 -10.10 2.41 -22.81
C ASP A 192 -10.94 2.41 -21.51
N HIS A 193 -10.27 2.46 -20.34
CA HIS A 193 -10.91 2.33 -19.03
C HIS A 193 -10.59 3.50 -18.07
N ARG A 194 -10.29 4.68 -18.60
CA ARG A 194 -9.87 5.86 -17.83
C ARG A 194 -10.81 6.23 -16.67
N ASP A 195 -12.11 5.92 -16.77
CA ASP A 195 -13.13 6.20 -15.77
C ASP A 195 -13.26 5.09 -14.70
N ARG A 196 -12.56 3.96 -14.87
CA ARG A 196 -12.73 2.74 -14.07
C ARG A 196 -11.43 2.13 -13.59
N LEU A 197 -10.29 2.67 -14.02
CA LEU A 197 -8.98 2.12 -13.71
C LEU A 197 -8.01 3.24 -13.36
N VAL A 198 -7.45 3.16 -12.18
CA VAL A 198 -6.28 3.95 -11.81
C VAL A 198 -5.05 3.04 -11.85
N VAL A 199 -3.99 3.49 -12.49
CA VAL A 199 -2.71 2.78 -12.51
C VAL A 199 -1.69 3.59 -11.71
N ILE A 200 -1.04 2.93 -10.76
CA ILE A 200 0.08 3.48 -10.00
C ILE A 200 1.31 2.63 -10.34
N VAL A 201 2.34 3.26 -10.86
CA VAL A 201 3.64 2.62 -11.11
C VAL A 201 4.62 3.04 -10.04
N ALA A 202 5.38 2.10 -9.49
CA ALA A 202 6.29 2.36 -8.38
C ALA A 202 7.70 1.81 -8.65
N GLY A 203 8.71 2.43 -8.05
CA GLY A 203 10.08 1.97 -8.11
C GLY A 203 11.12 3.00 -7.69
N TYR A 204 12.39 2.67 -7.89
CA TYR A 204 13.52 3.55 -7.59
C TYR A 204 13.48 4.80 -8.48
N PRO A 205 13.74 6.01 -7.92
CA PRO A 205 13.57 7.27 -8.65
C PRO A 205 14.29 7.29 -10.01
N ARG A 206 15.57 6.93 -10.03
CA ARG A 206 16.39 6.93 -11.25
C ARG A 206 15.87 5.96 -12.30
N LEU A 207 15.58 4.73 -11.90
CA LEU A 207 15.09 3.68 -12.82
C LEU A 207 13.69 4.01 -13.36
N MET A 208 12.84 4.63 -12.55
CA MET A 208 11.51 5.07 -12.97
C MET A 208 11.55 6.22 -13.97
N GLN A 209 12.51 7.16 -13.85
CA GLN A 209 12.70 8.19 -14.86
C GLN A 209 13.06 7.59 -16.24
N ASP A 210 13.93 6.58 -16.26
CA ASP A 210 14.31 5.89 -17.50
C ASP A 210 13.12 5.09 -18.06
N PHE A 211 12.34 4.45 -17.20
CA PHE A 211 11.10 3.77 -17.57
C PHE A 211 10.10 4.72 -18.25
N LEU A 212 9.82 5.88 -17.65
CA LEU A 212 8.90 6.87 -18.22
C LEU A 212 9.39 7.46 -19.54
N LYS A 213 10.71 7.60 -19.71
CA LYS A 213 11.33 8.07 -20.98
C LYS A 213 11.28 7.00 -22.08
N SER A 214 11.18 5.72 -21.72
CA SER A 214 11.20 4.60 -22.68
C SER A 214 10.02 4.60 -23.66
N ASN A 215 8.91 5.27 -23.30
CA ASN A 215 7.73 5.36 -24.15
C ASN A 215 6.98 6.71 -23.92
N PRO A 216 6.78 7.51 -25.00
CA PRO A 216 6.08 8.81 -24.90
C PRO A 216 4.65 8.68 -24.33
N GLY A 217 3.98 7.56 -24.61
CA GLY A 217 2.63 7.28 -24.10
C GLY A 217 2.58 7.08 -22.58
N LEU A 218 3.65 6.57 -21.96
CA LEU A 218 3.76 6.52 -20.52
C LEU A 218 3.85 7.93 -19.93
N ARG A 219 4.76 8.75 -20.45
CA ARG A 219 5.00 10.10 -19.94
C ARG A 219 3.76 10.99 -19.99
N SER A 220 2.93 10.86 -21.03
CA SER A 220 1.70 11.65 -21.19
C SER A 220 0.60 11.24 -20.20
N ARG A 221 0.58 9.99 -19.75
CA ARG A 221 -0.44 9.46 -18.83
C ARG A 221 -0.08 9.56 -17.36
N PHE A 222 1.21 9.47 -17.05
CA PHE A 222 1.75 9.59 -15.70
C PHE A 222 2.25 11.00 -15.45
N ALA A 223 1.33 11.97 -15.30
CA ALA A 223 1.68 13.39 -15.14
C ALA A 223 2.02 13.77 -13.69
N ARG A 224 1.71 12.92 -12.72
CA ARG A 224 1.90 13.21 -11.29
C ARG A 224 2.84 12.20 -10.65
N GLU A 225 3.85 12.73 -9.97
CA GLU A 225 4.85 11.95 -9.24
C GLU A 225 4.73 12.26 -7.74
N ILE A 226 4.74 11.21 -6.92
CA ILE A 226 4.78 11.29 -5.46
C ILE A 226 6.09 10.66 -5.00
N SER A 227 6.93 11.47 -4.35
CA SER A 227 8.22 11.02 -3.82
C SER A 227 8.07 10.55 -2.38
N PHE A 228 8.53 9.34 -2.12
CA PHE A 228 8.58 8.70 -0.82
C PHE A 228 10.02 8.75 -0.32
N PRO A 229 10.36 9.69 0.57
CA PRO A 229 11.69 9.79 1.14
C PRO A 229 11.98 8.59 2.04
N ASP A 230 13.26 8.35 2.28
CA ASP A 230 13.68 7.41 3.31
C ASP A 230 13.28 7.94 4.69
N TYR A 231 12.86 7.04 5.56
CA TYR A 231 12.56 7.37 6.94
C TYR A 231 13.82 7.81 7.71
N THR A 232 13.69 8.79 8.55
CA THR A 232 14.72 9.16 9.52
C THR A 232 14.95 8.03 10.54
N PRO A 233 16.09 8.00 11.27
CA PRO A 233 16.28 7.02 12.34
C PRO A 233 15.18 7.07 13.40
N ASP A 234 14.70 8.26 13.76
CA ASP A 234 13.67 8.42 14.79
C ASP A 234 12.29 7.94 14.29
N GLU A 235 11.96 8.13 13.01
CA GLU A 235 10.76 7.55 12.40
C GLU A 235 10.84 6.02 12.34
N LEU A 236 12.00 5.45 12.03
CA LEU A 236 12.19 3.99 12.07
C LEU A 236 12.07 3.41 13.48
N VAL A 237 12.48 4.15 14.52
CA VAL A 237 12.23 3.79 15.91
C VAL A 237 10.73 3.74 16.18
N GLN A 238 9.97 4.78 15.79
CA GLN A 238 8.51 4.80 15.94
C GLN A 238 7.83 3.66 15.18
N ILE A 239 8.31 3.34 13.97
CA ILE A 239 7.82 2.18 13.20
C ILE A 239 8.09 0.88 13.96
N THR A 240 9.28 0.72 14.55
CA THR A 240 9.62 -0.46 15.35
C THR A 240 8.73 -0.58 16.57
N GLU A 241 8.51 0.50 17.33
CA GLU A 241 7.59 0.54 18.48
C GLU A 241 6.16 0.15 18.07
N LYS A 242 5.70 0.66 16.91
CA LYS A 242 4.39 0.30 16.38
C LYS A 242 4.31 -1.20 16.05
N LEU A 243 5.31 -1.77 15.38
CA LEU A 243 5.37 -3.20 15.06
C LEU A 243 5.38 -4.09 16.32
N VAL A 244 6.16 -3.71 17.33
CA VAL A 244 6.22 -4.40 18.63
C VAL A 244 4.83 -4.43 19.28
N ARG A 245 4.16 -3.29 19.34
CA ARG A 245 2.82 -3.15 19.94
C ARG A 245 1.75 -3.92 19.18
N GLU A 246 1.77 -3.85 17.83
CA GLU A 246 0.81 -4.57 16.96
C GLU A 246 0.96 -6.10 17.06
N ALA A 247 2.12 -6.57 17.50
CA ALA A 247 2.40 -7.99 17.72
C ALA A 247 2.22 -8.43 19.19
N ASP A 248 1.63 -7.59 20.04
CA ASP A 248 1.44 -7.83 21.48
C ASP A 248 2.76 -8.10 22.25
N TYR A 249 3.88 -7.54 21.75
CA TYR A 249 5.15 -7.54 22.45
C TYR A 249 5.38 -6.23 23.22
N GLU A 250 6.32 -6.29 24.17
CA GLU A 250 6.75 -5.15 24.98
C GLU A 250 8.28 -4.98 24.86
N LEU A 251 8.74 -3.73 24.88
CA LEU A 251 10.16 -3.41 24.87
C LEU A 251 10.69 -3.44 26.32
N GLY A 252 11.67 -4.28 26.59
CA GLY A 252 12.37 -4.31 27.87
C GLY A 252 13.21 -3.05 28.12
N GLU A 253 13.77 -2.94 29.31
CA GLU A 253 14.60 -1.80 29.72
C GLU A 253 15.80 -1.63 28.75
N GLY A 254 16.02 -0.40 28.28
CA GLY A 254 17.11 -0.07 27.36
C GLY A 254 16.91 -0.56 25.92
N SER A 255 15.83 -1.27 25.61
CA SER A 255 15.58 -1.80 24.23
C SER A 255 15.40 -0.69 23.23
N LEU A 256 14.69 0.37 23.59
CA LEU A 256 14.46 1.52 22.72
C LEU A 256 15.76 2.23 22.32
N GLU A 257 16.66 2.42 23.29
CA GLU A 257 17.98 3.00 23.07
C GLU A 257 18.87 2.08 22.19
N ALA A 258 18.77 0.77 22.40
CA ALA A 258 19.48 -0.20 21.55
C ALA A 258 18.98 -0.12 20.10
N VAL A 259 17.68 -0.15 19.87
CA VAL A 259 17.05 0.01 18.54
C VAL A 259 17.48 1.32 17.90
N ARG A 260 17.40 2.45 18.62
CA ARG A 260 17.82 3.76 18.12
C ARG A 260 19.28 3.77 17.69
N ARG A 261 20.19 3.17 18.47
CA ARG A 261 21.62 3.07 18.12
C ARG A 261 21.85 2.21 16.88
N ILE A 262 21.14 1.09 16.76
CA ILE A 262 21.23 0.21 15.60
C ILE A 262 20.76 0.95 14.34
N LEU A 263 19.58 1.56 14.39
CA LEU A 263 19.00 2.26 13.24
C LEU A 263 19.79 3.51 12.83
N LYS A 264 20.48 4.17 13.75
CA LYS A 264 21.42 5.28 13.44
C LYS A 264 22.69 4.81 12.73
N ARG A 265 23.16 3.59 13.02
CA ARG A 265 24.38 3.01 12.41
C ARG A 265 24.10 2.27 11.11
N ALA A 266 22.86 1.90 10.84
CA ALA A 266 22.49 1.17 9.64
C ALA A 266 22.96 1.90 8.37
N LYS A 267 23.60 1.16 7.47
CA LYS A 267 24.07 1.68 6.20
C LYS A 267 22.86 2.07 5.32
N ARG A 268 22.82 3.33 4.92
CA ARG A 268 21.73 3.92 4.13
C ARG A 268 22.19 4.15 2.69
N ASP A 269 22.23 3.11 1.92
CA ASP A 269 22.47 3.15 0.48
C ASP A 269 21.15 3.16 -0.32
N GLU A 270 21.24 3.19 -1.65
CA GLU A 270 20.08 3.17 -2.54
C GLU A 270 19.19 1.91 -2.37
N ALA A 271 19.70 0.85 -1.73
CA ALA A 271 18.96 -0.38 -1.45
C ALA A 271 18.45 -0.47 -0.01
N PHE A 272 18.60 0.59 0.80
CA PHE A 272 18.16 0.57 2.20
C PHE A 272 16.68 0.24 2.34
N GLY A 273 16.40 -0.78 3.15
CA GLY A 273 15.06 -1.37 3.25
C GLY A 273 14.05 -0.60 4.09
N ASN A 274 14.42 0.55 4.70
CA ASN A 274 13.52 1.40 5.48
C ASN A 274 12.67 0.60 6.51
N ALA A 275 11.34 0.69 6.47
CA ALA A 275 10.47 -0.05 7.38
C ALA A 275 10.61 -1.59 7.23
N ARG A 276 11.08 -2.10 6.08
CA ARG A 276 11.41 -3.53 5.92
C ARG A 276 12.63 -3.91 6.75
N TYR A 277 13.64 -3.02 6.83
CA TYR A 277 14.80 -3.24 7.72
C TYR A 277 14.36 -3.24 9.19
N ALA A 278 13.52 -2.29 9.62
CA ALA A 278 12.98 -2.25 10.98
C ALA A 278 12.18 -3.51 11.32
N ARG A 279 11.36 -4.00 10.39
CA ARG A 279 10.60 -5.25 10.52
C ARG A 279 11.53 -6.45 10.66
N ASN A 280 12.52 -6.59 9.80
CA ASN A 280 13.48 -7.69 9.84
C ASN A 280 14.26 -7.67 11.17
N LEU A 281 14.65 -6.47 11.64
CA LEU A 281 15.31 -6.32 12.93
C LEU A 281 14.44 -6.85 14.09
N PHE A 282 13.17 -6.51 14.11
CA PHE A 282 12.21 -7.00 15.09
C PHE A 282 11.97 -8.50 14.99
N GLU A 283 11.77 -9.05 13.79
CA GLU A 283 11.60 -10.48 13.56
C GLU A 283 12.83 -11.29 14.03
N HIS A 284 14.03 -10.80 13.75
CA HIS A 284 15.26 -11.43 14.27
C HIS A 284 15.38 -11.29 15.79
N ALA A 285 14.95 -10.17 16.38
CA ALA A 285 14.96 -9.98 17.83
C ALA A 285 14.01 -10.95 18.54
N ILE A 286 12.82 -11.21 18.01
CA ILE A 286 11.90 -12.23 18.53
C ILE A 286 12.54 -13.62 18.48
N ASN A 287 13.25 -13.97 17.41
CA ASN A 287 13.96 -15.24 17.32
C ASN A 287 15.07 -15.36 18.39
N ARG A 288 15.78 -14.25 18.68
CA ARG A 288 16.78 -14.23 19.75
C ARG A 288 16.16 -14.33 21.14
N GLN A 289 15.05 -13.62 21.40
CA GLN A 289 14.26 -13.78 22.60
C GLN A 289 13.86 -15.25 22.81
N ALA A 290 13.31 -15.90 21.80
CA ALA A 290 12.88 -17.29 21.89
C ALA A 290 14.04 -18.23 22.28
N LEU A 291 15.24 -18.05 21.71
CA LEU A 291 16.43 -18.81 22.08
C LEU A 291 16.84 -18.54 23.53
N ARG A 292 16.94 -17.28 23.93
CA ARG A 292 17.26 -16.87 25.30
C ARG A 292 16.32 -17.49 26.34
N LEU A 293 15.02 -17.46 26.05
CA LEU A 293 14.00 -18.02 26.94
C LEU A 293 14.07 -19.56 27.00
N ALA A 294 14.30 -20.23 25.88
CA ALA A 294 14.45 -21.68 25.85
C ALA A 294 15.65 -22.19 26.65
N ASP A 295 16.75 -21.40 26.68
CA ASP A 295 17.96 -21.74 27.44
C ASP A 295 17.80 -21.45 28.95
N SER A 296 16.86 -20.58 29.33
CA SER A 296 16.75 -20.06 30.71
C SER A 296 15.82 -20.88 31.60
N ALA A 297 14.74 -21.47 31.08
CA ALA A 297 13.75 -22.24 31.87
C ALA A 297 12.86 -23.12 30.97
N PRO A 298 12.18 -24.15 31.54
CA PRO A 298 11.16 -24.89 30.84
C PRO A 298 10.02 -23.94 30.38
N VAL A 299 9.67 -23.99 29.08
CA VAL A 299 8.71 -23.07 28.42
C VAL A 299 7.33 -23.05 29.12
N GLY A 300 6.93 -24.13 29.78
CA GLY A 300 5.64 -24.24 30.45
C GLY A 300 5.50 -23.48 31.79
N GLY A 301 6.58 -22.85 32.29
CA GLY A 301 6.56 -22.12 33.57
C GLY A 301 6.73 -20.59 33.47
N MET A 302 6.72 -20.05 32.23
CA MET A 302 6.94 -18.61 32.00
C MET A 302 5.64 -17.83 32.13
N ASP A 303 5.72 -16.67 32.78
CA ASP A 303 4.59 -15.73 32.86
C ASP A 303 4.43 -14.91 31.55
N ARG A 304 3.29 -14.21 31.43
CA ARG A 304 2.98 -13.40 30.24
C ARG A 304 4.03 -12.33 29.99
N SER A 305 4.50 -11.67 31.03
CA SER A 305 5.46 -10.57 30.89
C SER A 305 6.78 -11.08 30.33
N THR A 306 7.27 -12.22 30.81
CA THR A 306 8.50 -12.85 30.32
C THR A 306 8.42 -13.19 28.82
N VAL A 307 7.32 -13.78 28.37
CA VAL A 307 7.17 -14.18 26.94
C VAL A 307 6.84 -12.99 26.03
N ALA A 308 6.29 -11.90 26.55
CA ALA A 308 5.97 -10.71 25.78
C ALA A 308 7.17 -9.75 25.66
N THR A 309 8.16 -9.80 26.56
CA THR A 309 9.23 -8.80 26.61
C THR A 309 10.41 -9.15 25.71
N VAL A 310 10.73 -8.25 24.76
CA VAL A 310 11.95 -8.30 23.93
C VAL A 310 12.99 -7.36 24.55
N GLU A 311 14.14 -7.91 24.93
CA GLU A 311 15.19 -7.18 25.63
C GLU A 311 16.18 -6.49 24.68
N ALA A 312 16.93 -5.52 25.21
CA ALA A 312 17.95 -4.80 24.46
C ALA A 312 18.98 -5.74 23.80
N GLN A 313 19.38 -6.81 24.53
CA GLN A 313 20.31 -7.78 24.01
C GLN A 313 19.78 -8.56 22.82
N ASP A 314 18.48 -8.86 22.78
CA ASP A 314 17.84 -9.56 21.65
C ASP A 314 17.97 -8.74 20.37
N PHE A 315 17.76 -7.40 20.42
CA PHE A 315 17.98 -6.49 19.30
C PHE A 315 19.45 -6.36 18.88
N ILE A 316 20.37 -6.32 19.85
CA ILE A 316 21.81 -6.24 19.58
C ILE A 316 22.29 -7.50 18.85
N GLU A 317 21.87 -8.68 19.27
CA GLU A 317 22.23 -9.93 18.61
C GLU A 317 21.53 -10.06 17.24
N ALA A 318 20.31 -9.55 17.09
CA ALA A 318 19.59 -9.48 15.82
C ALA A 318 20.33 -8.61 14.79
N SER A 319 20.85 -7.46 15.20
CA SER A 319 21.56 -6.55 14.29
C SER A 319 22.83 -7.17 13.71
N LYS A 320 23.58 -7.98 14.48
CA LYS A 320 24.77 -8.68 13.99
C LYS A 320 24.46 -9.63 12.84
N VAL A 321 23.27 -10.24 12.82
CA VAL A 321 22.83 -11.12 11.73
C VAL A 321 22.49 -10.32 10.48
N LEU A 322 21.93 -9.13 10.64
CA LEU A 322 21.57 -8.25 9.52
C LEU A 322 22.81 -7.60 8.89
N ASP A 323 23.79 -7.21 9.72
CA ASP A 323 25.03 -6.56 9.25
C ASP A 323 26.01 -7.55 8.60
N ALA A 324 25.83 -8.86 8.81
CA ALA A 324 26.65 -9.92 8.20
C ALA A 324 26.19 -10.29 6.77
N ARG A 325 25.12 -9.72 6.28
CA ARG A 325 24.55 -9.93 4.92
C ARG A 325 24.87 -8.76 4.02
#